data_5f5f0d35be41ec64aaed9e0fc87cc886
#
_entry.id   5f5f0d35be41ec64aaed9e0fc87cc886
#
_cell.length_a   1.000
_cell.length_b   1.000
_cell.length_c   1.000
_cell.angle_alpha   90.00
_cell.angle_beta   90.00
_cell.angle_gamma   90.00
#
_symmetry.space_group_name_H-M   'P 1'
#
loop_
_entity.id
_entity.type
_entity.pdbx_description
1 polymer ?
#
loop_
_entity_poly.entity_id
_entity_poly.type
_entity_poly.pdbx_seq_one_letter_code
_entity_poly.pdbx_strand_id
1 'polypeptide(L)'
;MDNLSDEQLVINIQAGDRSAFEQLYWRYKDRVIGVVYGVVHDRQDALEITQEVFVRIYKNIDKFQPNTRFFTWAHRIAYNLAVDKYRRKKIAKEVEFDGDYQKNFAQNEVELKPSLDINPEMACERSELRDKISSAMAELSEKQRTIITLREVDGLSYEEIASVLDIQIGTVMSRLHYARLNLQNYLRQYLDCPDVKK
;
A
#
# COMPACT_ATOMS: atom_id res chain seq x y z
N MET A 1 -5.47 27.39 7.65
CA MET A 1 -5.89 26.77 6.37
C MET A 1 -6.98 25.78 6.74
N ASP A 2 -8.19 26.02 6.29
CA ASP A 2 -9.35 25.17 6.60
C ASP A 2 -9.10 23.78 6.03
N ASN A 3 -9.15 22.79 6.90
CA ASN A 3 -8.93 21.39 6.52
C ASN A 3 -10.24 20.85 5.90
N LEU A 4 -10.46 21.16 4.61
CA LEU A 4 -11.65 20.73 3.86
C LEU A 4 -11.77 19.20 3.88
N SER A 5 -13.00 18.68 3.94
CA SER A 5 -13.25 17.25 3.80
C SER A 5 -12.92 16.76 2.38
N ASP A 6 -12.72 15.45 2.21
CA ASP A 6 -12.45 14.88 0.88
C ASP A 6 -13.59 15.15 -0.11
N GLU A 7 -14.84 15.05 0.37
CA GLU A 7 -16.01 15.34 -0.45
C GLU A 7 -15.99 16.80 -0.93
N GLN A 8 -15.66 17.75 -0.04
CA GLN A 8 -15.57 19.16 -0.39
C GLN A 8 -14.46 19.42 -1.40
N LEU A 9 -13.28 18.78 -1.21
CA LEU A 9 -12.18 18.88 -2.17
C LEU A 9 -12.59 18.33 -3.54
N VAL A 10 -13.26 17.18 -3.59
CA VAL A 10 -13.72 16.61 -4.86
C VAL A 10 -14.72 17.52 -5.56
N ILE A 11 -15.71 18.10 -4.84
CA ILE A 11 -16.66 19.05 -5.41
C ILE A 11 -15.92 20.26 -6.00
N ASN A 12 -14.95 20.81 -5.29
CA ASN A 12 -14.16 21.95 -5.76
C ASN A 12 -13.34 21.59 -7.02
N ILE A 13 -12.76 20.38 -7.06
CA ILE A 13 -12.01 19.88 -8.24
C ILE A 13 -12.95 19.76 -9.45
N GLN A 14 -14.15 19.19 -9.26
CA GLN A 14 -15.18 19.08 -10.31
C GLN A 14 -15.65 20.45 -10.79
N ALA A 15 -15.59 21.49 -9.94
CA ALA A 15 -15.83 22.88 -10.31
C ALA A 15 -14.62 23.56 -10.97
N GLY A 16 -13.48 22.86 -11.16
CA GLY A 16 -12.29 23.36 -11.84
C GLY A 16 -11.21 23.95 -10.93
N ASP A 17 -11.34 23.82 -9.61
CA ASP A 17 -10.33 24.29 -8.66
C ASP A 17 -9.11 23.35 -8.61
N ARG A 18 -8.00 23.79 -9.20
CA ARG A 18 -6.73 23.06 -9.20
C ARG A 18 -6.08 23.01 -7.82
N SER A 19 -6.28 24.00 -6.98
CA SER A 19 -5.69 24.04 -5.64
C SER A 19 -6.27 22.97 -4.73
N ALA A 20 -7.56 22.65 -4.91
CA ALA A 20 -8.21 21.54 -4.23
C ALA A 20 -7.59 20.17 -4.62
N PHE A 21 -7.20 20.00 -5.89
CA PHE A 21 -6.50 18.81 -6.33
C PHE A 21 -5.10 18.68 -5.73
N GLU A 22 -4.36 19.77 -5.61
CA GLU A 22 -3.05 19.77 -4.94
C GLU A 22 -3.17 19.36 -3.48
N GLN A 23 -4.19 19.86 -2.76
CA GLN A 23 -4.43 19.45 -1.37
C GLN A 23 -4.74 17.97 -1.26
N LEU A 24 -5.57 17.43 -2.16
CA LEU A 24 -5.91 16.01 -2.21
C LEU A 24 -4.68 15.16 -2.56
N TYR A 25 -3.86 15.60 -3.51
CA TYR A 25 -2.59 14.95 -3.87
C TYR A 25 -1.66 14.83 -2.67
N TRP A 26 -1.38 15.93 -1.96
CA TRP A 26 -0.49 15.92 -0.80
C TRP A 26 -1.04 15.09 0.37
N ARG A 27 -2.36 15.05 0.54
CA ARG A 27 -3.04 14.23 1.57
C ARG A 27 -2.86 12.73 1.34
N TYR A 28 -2.87 12.27 0.09
CA TYR A 28 -2.92 10.85 -0.24
C TYR A 28 -1.68 10.30 -0.94
N LYS A 29 -0.74 11.13 -1.37
CA LYS A 29 0.46 10.74 -2.10
C LYS A 29 1.20 9.59 -1.45
N ASP A 30 1.57 9.72 -0.18
CA ASP A 30 2.39 8.72 0.51
C ASP A 30 1.64 7.40 0.72
N ARG A 31 0.34 7.48 0.98
CA ARG A 31 -0.52 6.29 1.08
C ARG A 31 -0.64 5.56 -0.26
N VAL A 32 -0.82 6.28 -1.35
CA VAL A 32 -0.88 5.71 -2.71
C VAL A 32 0.46 5.09 -3.09
N ILE A 33 1.60 5.75 -2.78
CA ILE A 33 2.93 5.16 -2.97
C ILE A 33 3.04 3.83 -2.21
N GLY A 34 2.60 3.77 -0.95
CA GLY A 34 2.62 2.56 -0.13
C GLY A 34 1.83 1.40 -0.76
N VAL A 35 0.63 1.70 -1.28
CA VAL A 35 -0.21 0.72 -1.99
C VAL A 35 0.50 0.17 -3.23
N VAL A 36 1.03 1.05 -4.06
CA VAL A 36 1.70 0.67 -5.31
C VAL A 36 2.98 -0.12 -5.01
N TYR A 37 3.79 0.37 -4.07
CA TYR A 37 5.02 -0.30 -3.66
C TYR A 37 4.76 -1.71 -3.10
N GLY A 38 3.68 -1.90 -2.35
CA GLY A 38 3.25 -3.22 -1.85
C GLY A 38 3.00 -4.25 -2.95
N VAL A 39 2.77 -3.81 -4.19
CA VAL A 39 2.56 -4.68 -5.35
C VAL A 39 3.83 -4.84 -6.18
N VAL A 40 4.52 -3.73 -6.50
CA VAL A 40 5.63 -3.77 -7.47
C VAL A 40 7.00 -4.03 -6.85
N HIS A 41 7.17 -3.77 -5.55
CA HIS A 41 8.40 -3.94 -4.77
C HIS A 41 9.63 -3.21 -5.34
N ASP A 42 9.41 -2.19 -6.15
CA ASP A 42 10.45 -1.34 -6.71
C ASP A 42 10.05 0.11 -6.48
N ARG A 43 10.97 0.92 -5.92
CA ARG A 43 10.68 2.30 -5.55
C ARG A 43 10.47 3.21 -6.76
N GLN A 44 11.28 3.00 -7.81
CA GLN A 44 11.19 3.80 -9.02
C GLN A 44 9.88 3.52 -9.75
N ASP A 45 9.55 2.24 -9.95
CA ASP A 45 8.27 1.82 -10.52
C ASP A 45 7.10 2.38 -9.69
N ALA A 46 7.20 2.33 -8.34
CA ALA A 46 6.12 2.83 -7.47
C ALA A 46 5.89 4.33 -7.64
N LEU A 47 6.95 5.13 -7.77
CA LEU A 47 6.84 6.58 -7.99
C LEU A 47 6.20 6.88 -9.35
N GLU A 48 6.65 6.22 -10.43
CA GLU A 48 6.10 6.40 -11.77
C GLU A 48 4.62 6.01 -11.83
N ILE A 49 4.27 4.85 -11.26
CA ILE A 49 2.88 4.40 -11.23
C ILE A 49 2.02 5.34 -10.40
N THR A 50 2.53 5.85 -9.29
CA THR A 50 1.80 6.82 -8.46
C THR A 50 1.47 8.10 -9.24
N GLN A 51 2.39 8.61 -10.03
CA GLN A 51 2.11 9.76 -10.91
C GLN A 51 0.97 9.43 -11.89
N GLU A 52 1.02 8.26 -12.54
CA GLU A 52 -0.04 7.83 -13.45
C GLU A 52 -1.39 7.64 -12.74
N VAL A 53 -1.39 7.15 -11.50
CA VAL A 53 -2.58 7.05 -10.65
C VAL A 53 -3.24 8.41 -10.47
N PHE A 54 -2.48 9.44 -10.08
CA PHE A 54 -3.04 10.78 -9.87
C PHE A 54 -3.50 11.43 -11.17
N VAL A 55 -2.82 11.16 -12.30
CA VAL A 55 -3.32 11.59 -13.62
C VAL A 55 -4.67 10.92 -13.94
N ARG A 56 -4.82 9.61 -13.65
CA ARG A 56 -6.09 8.90 -13.86
C ARG A 56 -7.19 9.39 -12.90
N ILE A 57 -6.84 9.67 -11.64
CA ILE A 57 -7.75 10.27 -10.67
C ILE A 57 -8.27 11.60 -11.22
N TYR A 58 -7.38 12.50 -11.63
CA TYR A 58 -7.77 13.80 -12.17
C TYR A 58 -8.67 13.69 -13.39
N LYS A 59 -8.35 12.82 -14.35
CA LYS A 59 -9.13 12.60 -15.56
C LYS A 59 -10.51 11.96 -15.32
N ASN A 60 -10.70 11.28 -14.21
CA ASN A 60 -11.93 10.56 -13.90
C ASN A 60 -12.65 11.10 -12.67
N ILE A 61 -12.23 12.24 -12.13
CA ILE A 61 -12.79 12.80 -10.90
C ILE A 61 -14.29 13.10 -11.04
N ASP A 62 -14.75 13.44 -12.25
CA ASP A 62 -16.15 13.67 -12.56
C ASP A 62 -17.02 12.42 -12.42
N LYS A 63 -16.40 11.23 -12.48
CA LYS A 63 -17.08 9.93 -12.30
C LYS A 63 -17.10 9.47 -10.85
N PHE A 64 -16.42 10.18 -9.95
CA PHE A 64 -16.44 9.85 -8.54
C PHE A 64 -17.83 10.08 -7.94
N GLN A 65 -18.34 9.07 -7.26
CA GLN A 65 -19.62 9.11 -6.58
C GLN A 65 -19.42 9.30 -5.07
N PRO A 66 -20.11 10.28 -4.43
CA PRO A 66 -19.93 10.60 -3.00
C PRO A 66 -20.33 9.49 -2.03
N ASN A 67 -20.97 8.43 -2.49
CA ASN A 67 -21.33 7.26 -1.68
C ASN A 67 -20.15 6.35 -1.32
N THR A 68 -18.96 6.63 -1.85
CA THR A 68 -17.73 5.88 -1.61
C THR A 68 -16.68 6.82 -1.03
N ARG A 69 -15.86 6.35 -0.09
CA ARG A 69 -14.71 7.13 0.39
C ARG A 69 -13.74 7.39 -0.75
N PHE A 70 -13.27 8.63 -0.88
CA PHE A 70 -12.30 8.99 -1.92
C PHE A 70 -11.09 8.07 -1.92
N PHE A 71 -10.54 7.77 -0.73
CA PHE A 71 -9.37 6.90 -0.63
C PHE A 71 -9.62 5.49 -1.16
N THR A 72 -10.79 4.89 -0.89
CA THR A 72 -11.15 3.57 -1.42
C THR A 72 -11.18 3.56 -2.95
N TRP A 73 -11.75 4.62 -3.54
CA TRP A 73 -11.77 4.77 -4.99
C TRP A 73 -10.38 4.98 -5.59
N ALA A 74 -9.56 5.86 -5.00
CA ALA A 74 -8.17 6.09 -5.40
C ALA A 74 -7.32 4.83 -5.26
N HIS A 75 -7.50 4.08 -4.17
CA HIS A 75 -6.82 2.82 -3.91
C HIS A 75 -7.12 1.77 -4.98
N ARG A 76 -8.37 1.64 -5.40
CA ARG A 76 -8.77 0.75 -6.50
C ARG A 76 -8.04 1.09 -7.79
N ILE A 77 -7.92 2.37 -8.13
CA ILE A 77 -7.16 2.82 -9.32
C ILE A 77 -5.69 2.46 -9.17
N ALA A 78 -5.09 2.73 -8.00
CA ALA A 78 -3.69 2.45 -7.70
C ALA A 78 -3.36 0.96 -7.79
N TYR A 79 -4.15 0.13 -7.12
CA TYR A 79 -3.95 -1.32 -7.10
C TYR A 79 -4.07 -1.93 -8.49
N ASN A 80 -5.13 -1.61 -9.22
CA ASN A 80 -5.33 -2.15 -10.58
C ASN A 80 -4.17 -1.76 -11.51
N LEU A 81 -3.73 -0.50 -11.45
CA LEU A 81 -2.62 -0.03 -12.28
C LEU A 81 -1.30 -0.71 -11.92
N ALA A 82 -1.03 -0.88 -10.62
CA ALA A 82 0.16 -1.56 -10.14
C ALA A 82 0.20 -3.04 -10.58
N VAL A 83 -0.91 -3.76 -10.42
CA VAL A 83 -1.03 -5.16 -10.85
C VAL A 83 -0.85 -5.30 -12.36
N ASP A 84 -1.46 -4.42 -13.15
CA ASP A 84 -1.32 -4.46 -14.61
C ASP A 84 0.13 -4.23 -15.05
N LYS A 85 0.80 -3.22 -14.48
CA LYS A 85 2.21 -2.95 -14.79
C LYS A 85 3.13 -4.09 -14.32
N TYR A 86 2.89 -4.62 -13.12
CA TYR A 86 3.64 -5.74 -12.58
C TYR A 86 3.53 -6.99 -13.48
N ARG A 87 2.32 -7.34 -13.90
CA ARG A 87 2.09 -8.47 -14.81
C ARG A 87 2.79 -8.30 -16.15
N ARG A 88 2.70 -7.10 -16.76
CA ARG A 88 3.39 -6.79 -18.02
C ARG A 88 4.90 -6.91 -17.89
N LYS A 89 5.48 -6.38 -16.80
CA LYS A 89 6.93 -6.47 -16.54
C LYS A 89 7.38 -7.92 -16.34
N LYS A 90 6.56 -8.73 -15.66
CA LYS A 90 6.83 -10.15 -15.47
C LYS A 90 6.82 -10.91 -16.79
N ILE A 91 5.80 -10.72 -17.63
CA ILE A 91 5.71 -11.34 -18.96
C ILE A 91 6.88 -10.91 -19.86
N ALA A 92 7.23 -9.63 -19.89
CA ALA A 92 8.36 -9.13 -20.65
C ALA A 92 9.68 -9.80 -20.24
N LYS A 93 9.89 -9.97 -18.92
CA LYS A 93 11.07 -10.68 -18.40
C LYS A 93 11.08 -12.17 -18.77
N GLU A 94 9.94 -12.83 -18.76
CA GLU A 94 9.82 -14.26 -19.14
C GLU A 94 10.10 -14.47 -20.63
N VAL A 95 9.81 -13.49 -21.49
CA VAL A 95 10.08 -13.55 -22.94
C VAL A 95 11.57 -13.26 -23.26
N GLU A 96 12.25 -12.47 -22.42
CA GLU A 96 13.68 -12.15 -22.63
C GLU A 96 14.63 -13.18 -22.03
N PHE A 97 14.15 -14.17 -21.26
CA PHE A 97 15.05 -15.05 -20.51
C PHE A 97 14.65 -16.53 -20.53
N ASP A 98 15.32 -17.25 -21.40
CA ASP A 98 15.57 -18.68 -21.29
C ASP A 98 16.94 -18.86 -20.61
N GLY A 99 17.02 -18.72 -19.29
CA GLY A 99 18.28 -18.85 -18.54
C GLY A 99 18.20 -18.40 -17.07
N ASP A 100 18.34 -19.38 -16.22
CA ASP A 100 18.77 -19.41 -14.80
C ASP A 100 18.54 -18.15 -13.94
N TYR A 101 17.60 -18.23 -12.96
CA TYR A 101 17.35 -17.16 -11.99
C TYR A 101 17.56 -17.59 -10.54
N GLN A 102 18.62 -17.06 -9.97
CA GLN A 102 18.71 -16.86 -8.52
C GLN A 102 17.88 -15.62 -8.13
N LYS A 103 17.00 -15.82 -7.13
CA LYS A 103 16.19 -14.77 -6.50
C LYS A 103 17.09 -13.79 -5.75
N ASN A 104 17.39 -12.66 -6.37
CA ASN A 104 17.92 -11.51 -5.63
C ASN A 104 16.75 -10.61 -5.23
N PHE A 105 16.24 -10.82 -4.02
CA PHE A 105 15.41 -9.83 -3.33
C PHE A 105 16.34 -8.69 -2.88
N ALA A 106 16.44 -7.64 -3.69
CA ALA A 106 17.04 -6.40 -3.22
C ALA A 106 16.11 -5.81 -2.16
N GLN A 107 16.58 -5.80 -0.92
CA GLN A 107 16.01 -5.05 0.18
C GLN A 107 16.19 -3.56 -0.11
N ASN A 108 15.24 -2.94 -0.78
CA ASN A 108 15.16 -1.50 -0.86
C ASN A 108 14.19 -1.03 0.22
N GLU A 109 14.74 -0.64 1.35
CA GLU A 109 14.04 -0.03 2.47
C GLU A 109 13.26 1.21 2.00
N VAL A 110 11.95 1.19 2.21
CA VAL A 110 11.17 2.40 2.19
C VAL A 110 11.47 3.13 3.48
N GLU A 111 12.32 4.13 3.44
CA GLU A 111 12.41 5.11 4.52
C GLU A 111 11.07 5.86 4.63
N LEU A 112 10.18 5.33 5.44
CA LEU A 112 9.12 6.12 6.04
C LEU A 112 9.83 7.11 6.96
N LYS A 113 9.82 8.41 6.61
CA LYS A 113 10.42 9.47 7.41
C LYS A 113 10.01 9.30 8.88
N PRO A 114 10.96 9.21 9.82
CA PRO A 114 10.62 9.10 11.22
C PRO A 114 9.89 10.38 11.63
N SER A 115 8.72 10.22 12.27
CA SER A 115 8.15 11.27 13.09
C SER A 115 9.24 11.68 14.10
N LEU A 116 9.42 12.98 14.31
CA LEU A 116 10.35 13.58 15.26
C LEU A 116 10.05 13.05 16.68
N ASP A 117 10.62 11.91 17.02
CA ASP A 117 10.61 11.39 18.39
C ASP A 117 11.90 11.82 19.09
N ILE A 118 11.70 12.56 20.17
CA ILE A 118 12.74 13.26 20.95
C ILE A 118 13.60 12.28 21.79
N ASN A 119 13.30 10.97 21.82
CA ASN A 119 14.01 9.99 22.64
C ASN A 119 14.75 8.94 21.75
N PRO A 120 16.11 8.94 21.75
CA PRO A 120 16.91 8.03 20.90
C PRO A 120 16.71 6.54 21.18
N GLU A 121 16.48 6.14 22.44
CA GLU A 121 16.27 4.74 22.83
C GLU A 121 14.96 4.19 22.26
N MET A 122 13.88 4.97 22.37
CA MET A 122 12.58 4.61 21.77
C MET A 122 12.63 4.63 20.23
N ALA A 123 13.48 5.44 19.63
CA ALA A 123 13.67 5.47 18.19
C ALA A 123 14.37 4.18 17.69
N CYS A 124 15.34 3.67 18.46
CA CYS A 124 16.05 2.43 18.15
C CYS A 124 15.11 1.20 18.25
N GLU A 125 14.38 1.06 19.36
CA GLU A 125 13.41 -0.02 19.57
C GLU A 125 12.31 -0.03 18.49
N ARG A 126 11.82 1.15 18.11
CA ARG A 126 10.83 1.29 17.02
C ARG A 126 11.40 0.93 15.65
N SER A 127 12.68 1.23 15.42
CA SER A 127 13.37 0.83 14.18
C SER A 127 13.49 -0.69 14.10
N GLU A 128 13.98 -1.35 15.16
CA GLU A 128 14.09 -2.81 15.22
C GLU A 128 12.72 -3.51 15.06
N LEU A 129 11.68 -3.01 15.72
CA LEU A 129 10.33 -3.54 15.57
C LEU A 129 9.81 -3.36 14.13
N ARG A 130 10.08 -2.23 13.51
CA ARG A 130 9.72 -1.96 12.12
C ARG A 130 10.40 -2.92 11.16
N ASP A 131 11.70 -3.19 11.37
CA ASP A 131 12.48 -4.11 10.54
C ASP A 131 11.96 -5.53 10.69
N LYS A 132 11.63 -5.96 11.90
CA LYS A 132 11.01 -7.27 12.17
C LYS A 132 9.64 -7.42 11.49
N ILE A 133 8.79 -6.40 11.58
CA ILE A 133 7.49 -6.39 10.91
C ILE A 133 7.68 -6.40 9.38
N SER A 134 8.60 -5.60 8.85
CA SER A 134 8.90 -5.55 7.42
C SER A 134 9.38 -6.91 6.91
N SER A 135 10.28 -7.57 7.63
CA SER A 135 10.76 -8.91 7.30
C SER A 135 9.63 -9.95 7.34
N ALA A 136 8.80 -9.94 8.37
CA ALA A 136 7.64 -10.84 8.46
C ALA A 136 6.61 -10.60 7.35
N MET A 137 6.40 -9.33 6.96
CA MET A 137 5.53 -8.98 5.84
C MET A 137 6.12 -9.43 4.48
N ALA A 138 7.44 -9.45 4.34
CA ALA A 138 8.11 -9.94 3.13
C ALA A 138 7.90 -11.45 2.89
N GLU A 139 7.78 -12.23 3.96
CA GLU A 139 7.51 -13.68 3.91
C GLU A 139 6.07 -14.02 3.50
N LEU A 140 5.14 -13.08 3.60
CA LEU A 140 3.76 -13.28 3.17
C LEU A 140 3.67 -13.34 1.64
N SER A 141 2.76 -14.16 1.11
CA SER A 141 2.42 -14.08 -0.30
C SER A 141 1.89 -12.68 -0.66
N GLU A 142 2.04 -12.27 -1.93
CA GLU A 142 1.54 -10.99 -2.43
C GLU A 142 0.08 -10.75 -2.03
N LYS A 143 -0.79 -11.77 -2.23
CA LYS A 143 -2.23 -11.67 -1.90
C LYS A 143 -2.48 -11.48 -0.39
N GLN A 144 -1.68 -12.12 0.46
CA GLN A 144 -1.80 -11.98 1.91
C GLN A 144 -1.28 -10.63 2.40
N ARG A 145 -0.16 -10.18 1.86
CA ARG A 145 0.43 -8.88 2.18
C ARG A 145 -0.52 -7.75 1.79
N THR A 146 -1.04 -7.79 0.56
CA THR A 146 -2.00 -6.80 0.07
C THR A 146 -3.22 -6.69 0.99
N ILE A 147 -3.84 -7.82 1.35
CA ILE A 147 -5.08 -7.79 2.13
C ILE A 147 -4.85 -7.33 3.57
N ILE A 148 -3.71 -7.64 4.18
CA ILE A 148 -3.32 -7.13 5.50
C ILE A 148 -3.07 -5.63 5.44
N THR A 149 -2.33 -5.14 4.45
CA THR A 149 -2.09 -3.70 4.28
C THR A 149 -3.39 -2.94 4.14
N LEU A 150 -4.30 -3.39 3.27
CA LEU A 150 -5.63 -2.79 3.10
C LEU A 150 -6.42 -2.71 4.41
N ARG A 151 -6.34 -3.75 5.24
CA ARG A 151 -7.11 -3.81 6.48
C ARG A 151 -6.44 -3.09 7.64
N GLU A 152 -5.17 -3.40 7.92
CA GLU A 152 -4.50 -2.98 9.16
C GLU A 152 -3.82 -1.60 8.99
N VAL A 153 -3.33 -1.28 7.80
CA VAL A 153 -2.64 -0.01 7.54
C VAL A 153 -3.62 1.02 6.99
N ASP A 154 -4.43 0.65 6.00
CA ASP A 154 -5.34 1.57 5.33
C ASP A 154 -6.72 1.66 5.98
N GLY A 155 -7.07 0.71 6.86
CA GLY A 155 -8.29 0.73 7.66
C GLY A 155 -9.57 0.49 6.85
N LEU A 156 -9.48 -0.16 5.67
CA LEU A 156 -10.62 -0.44 4.83
C LEU A 156 -11.56 -1.47 5.48
N SER A 157 -12.86 -1.35 5.25
CA SER A 157 -13.86 -2.36 5.62
C SER A 157 -13.73 -3.60 4.72
N TYR A 158 -14.35 -4.71 5.09
CA TYR A 158 -14.33 -5.93 4.28
C TYR A 158 -15.01 -5.73 2.92
N GLU A 159 -16.07 -4.93 2.90
CA GLU A 159 -16.80 -4.55 1.70
C GLU A 159 -15.94 -3.68 0.77
N GLU A 160 -15.22 -2.72 1.34
CA GLU A 160 -14.29 -1.86 0.60
C GLU A 160 -13.14 -2.70 0.01
N ILE A 161 -12.55 -3.62 0.80
CA ILE A 161 -11.50 -4.55 0.34
C ILE A 161 -12.03 -5.45 -0.79
N ALA A 162 -13.24 -5.99 -0.63
CA ALA A 162 -13.87 -6.81 -1.66
C ALA A 162 -14.02 -6.03 -2.98
N SER A 163 -14.45 -4.77 -2.89
CA SER A 163 -14.59 -3.87 -4.05
C SER A 163 -13.24 -3.51 -4.68
N VAL A 164 -12.19 -3.25 -3.87
CA VAL A 164 -10.84 -2.91 -4.35
C VAL A 164 -10.20 -4.06 -5.08
N LEU A 165 -10.31 -5.28 -4.51
CA LEU A 165 -9.65 -6.49 -5.04
C LEU A 165 -10.52 -7.24 -6.05
N ASP A 166 -11.77 -6.81 -6.28
CA ASP A 166 -12.76 -7.49 -7.13
C ASP A 166 -12.95 -8.97 -6.74
N ILE A 167 -13.19 -9.22 -5.44
CA ILE A 167 -13.42 -10.55 -4.86
C ILE A 167 -14.62 -10.56 -3.92
N GLN A 168 -15.16 -11.74 -3.63
CA GLN A 168 -16.25 -11.88 -2.67
C GLN A 168 -15.80 -11.62 -1.23
N ILE A 169 -16.69 -11.08 -0.39
CA ILE A 169 -16.42 -10.80 1.04
C ILE A 169 -15.95 -12.04 1.80
N GLY A 170 -16.52 -13.22 1.51
CA GLY A 170 -16.08 -14.49 2.09
C GLY A 170 -14.61 -14.81 1.77
N THR A 171 -14.15 -14.44 0.58
CA THR A 171 -12.73 -14.56 0.19
C THR A 171 -11.86 -13.56 0.93
N VAL A 172 -12.36 -12.35 1.21
CA VAL A 172 -11.65 -11.36 2.05
C VAL A 172 -11.44 -11.93 3.45
N MET A 173 -12.51 -12.45 4.06
CA MET A 173 -12.47 -13.02 5.42
C MET A 173 -11.46 -14.16 5.53
N SER A 174 -11.52 -15.13 4.61
CA SER A 174 -10.62 -16.29 4.62
C SER A 174 -9.16 -15.88 4.38
N ARG A 175 -8.90 -15.01 3.40
CA ARG A 175 -7.54 -14.52 3.12
C ARG A 175 -6.96 -13.73 4.29
N LEU A 176 -7.75 -12.87 4.95
CA LEU A 176 -7.31 -12.13 6.14
C LEU A 176 -7.00 -13.07 7.30
N HIS A 177 -7.84 -14.09 7.52
CA HIS A 177 -7.59 -15.08 8.56
C HIS A 177 -6.23 -15.78 8.36
N TYR A 178 -5.98 -16.33 7.18
CA TYR A 178 -4.72 -17.02 6.89
C TYR A 178 -3.53 -16.06 6.86
N ALA A 179 -3.71 -14.84 6.36
CA ALA A 179 -2.65 -13.84 6.35
C ALA A 179 -2.22 -13.43 7.78
N ARG A 180 -3.18 -13.22 8.69
CA ARG A 180 -2.90 -12.95 10.11
C ARG A 180 -2.22 -14.13 10.79
N LEU A 181 -2.69 -15.34 10.53
CA LEU A 181 -2.09 -16.57 11.09
C LEU A 181 -0.63 -16.71 10.65
N ASN A 182 -0.34 -16.54 9.37
CA ASN A 182 1.01 -16.61 8.84
C ASN A 182 1.89 -15.50 9.41
N LEU A 183 1.41 -14.25 9.42
CA LEU A 183 2.14 -13.13 10.00
C LEU A 183 2.47 -13.37 11.49
N GLN A 184 1.51 -13.88 12.26
CA GLN A 184 1.72 -14.23 13.66
C GLN A 184 2.78 -15.32 13.83
N ASN A 185 2.80 -16.34 12.97
CA ASN A 185 3.79 -17.39 13.01
C ASN A 185 5.20 -16.85 12.70
N TYR A 186 5.34 -15.98 11.72
CA TYR A 186 6.62 -15.33 11.41
C TYR A 186 7.08 -14.43 12.57
N LEU A 187 6.19 -13.64 13.15
CA LEU A 187 6.53 -12.74 14.27
C LEU A 187 6.89 -13.53 15.56
N ARG A 188 6.28 -14.68 15.81
CA ARG A 188 6.65 -15.53 16.96
C ARG A 188 8.11 -15.92 16.93
N GLN A 189 8.67 -16.25 15.79
CA GLN A 189 10.09 -16.60 15.65
C GLN A 189 11.02 -15.47 16.11
N TYR A 190 10.56 -14.21 16.06
CA TYR A 190 11.31 -13.05 16.52
C TYR A 190 11.00 -12.67 17.97
N LEU A 191 9.80 -12.99 18.49
CA LEU A 191 9.38 -12.66 19.86
C LEU A 191 9.89 -13.69 20.88
N ASP A 192 10.11 -14.93 20.46
CA ASP A 192 10.65 -16.01 21.29
C ASP A 192 12.21 -16.03 21.35
N CYS A 193 12.89 -15.07 20.69
CA CYS A 193 14.32 -14.85 20.90
C CYS A 193 14.58 -14.33 22.32
N PRO A 194 15.50 -14.93 23.09
CA PRO A 194 15.72 -14.61 24.51
C PRO A 194 16.27 -13.21 24.80
N ASP A 195 16.59 -12.41 23.78
CA ASP A 195 17.18 -11.08 23.92
C ASP A 195 16.15 -9.94 24.14
N VAL A 196 14.84 -10.22 24.21
CA VAL A 196 13.78 -9.21 24.40
C VAL A 196 13.23 -9.21 25.84
N LYS A 197 13.89 -9.93 26.76
CA LYS A 197 13.56 -9.85 28.20
C LYS A 197 14.69 -9.13 28.95
N LYS A 198 14.74 -7.80 28.81
CA LYS A 198 15.34 -6.94 29.85
C LYS A 198 14.74 -5.55 29.79
#